data_059254d41303a33bb2bce9c4cc264cc7
#
_entry.id   059254d41303a33bb2bce9c4cc264cc7
#
_cell.length_a   1.000
_cell.length_b   1.000
_cell.length_c   1.000
_cell.angle_alpha   90.00
_cell.angle_beta   90.00
_cell.angle_gamma   90.00
#
_symmetry.space_group_name_H-M   'P 1'
#
loop_
_entity.id
_entity.type
_entity.pdbx_description
1 polymer ?
#
loop_
_entity_poly.entity_id
_entity_poly.type
_entity_poly.pdbx_seq_one_letter_code
_entity_poly.pdbx_strand_id
1 'polypeptide(L)'
;MSKKGDDSANGRAGAGVSRRKFLERSVATSSAALIAATVNPAAAQESKPAAASGQAKTDAKAVVLTGEMVQFKSGEMMIPAYLSHAKQKKAPGVLLIHEVFGLNDHIKSIADRLAREGFNTLAPNFFVRAAEPPPKDASDMAALRRAASSIPNDVAIKDMQAGLDYLKTLKNVQPRFASVGFCMGGGYSYQIATHTKDLAGAVIFYGRTPLELVPQVSCPLLGNFGELDGGIPPEKVKEFDEALKKAGKTADIKIYAGAKHGFFNDTRPEAYNPEAAADAWTRTLKFFRERLKG
;
A
#
# COMPACT_ATOMS: atom_id res chain seq x y z
N MET A 1 0.91 55.84 44.99
CA MET A 1 2.27 56.34 44.70
C MET A 1 2.65 55.63 43.41
N SER A 2 2.34 56.22 42.22
CA SER A 2 3.11 57.20 41.44
C SER A 2 4.47 56.67 41.03
N LYS A 3 4.70 56.41 39.73
CA LYS A 3 5.05 57.24 38.55
C LYS A 3 5.29 56.28 37.41
N LYS A 4 4.71 56.34 36.19
CA LYS A 4 4.92 57.30 35.08
C LYS A 4 6.36 57.39 34.56
N GLY A 5 6.46 57.19 33.26
CA GLY A 5 7.52 57.56 32.32
C GLY A 5 7.57 56.55 31.17
N ASP A 6 7.07 56.76 30.05
CA ASP A 6 7.04 57.74 28.95
C ASP A 6 8.12 57.49 27.90
N ASP A 7 7.65 57.29 26.70
CA ASP A 7 8.12 57.66 25.36
C ASP A 7 9.52 57.31 24.85
N SER A 8 9.61 56.66 23.68
CA SER A 8 9.70 57.39 22.43
C SER A 8 9.88 56.45 21.22
N ALA A 9 9.17 56.83 20.18
CA ALA A 9 9.16 56.29 18.82
C ALA A 9 10.51 56.38 18.11
N ASN A 10 10.81 55.46 17.23
CA ASN A 10 11.29 55.88 15.90
C ASN A 10 11.07 54.77 14.85
N GLY A 11 10.35 55.14 13.82
CA GLY A 11 10.08 54.33 12.67
C GLY A 11 11.26 54.31 11.69
N ARG A 12 11.29 53.27 10.87
CA ARG A 12 11.82 53.32 9.49
C ARG A 12 11.11 52.30 8.62
N ALA A 13 10.44 52.85 7.63
CA ALA A 13 9.89 52.18 6.48
C ALA A 13 11.02 51.61 5.58
N GLY A 14 10.77 50.50 4.95
CA GLY A 14 11.64 49.87 3.96
C GLY A 14 10.86 48.94 3.06
N ALA A 15 10.24 49.55 2.06
CA ALA A 15 10.11 49.17 0.64
C ALA A 15 9.77 47.73 0.30
N GLY A 16 8.53 47.53 -0.09
CA GLY A 16 8.04 46.38 -0.88
C GLY A 16 8.66 46.38 -2.27
N VAL A 17 9.23 45.22 -2.67
CA VAL A 17 9.62 44.96 -4.04
C VAL A 17 8.49 44.22 -4.76
N SER A 18 7.89 44.94 -5.69
CA SER A 18 6.81 44.50 -6.57
C SER A 18 7.25 43.34 -7.49
N ARG A 19 6.39 42.29 -7.59
CA ARG A 19 6.51 41.11 -8.46
C ARG A 19 6.26 41.41 -9.97
N ARG A 20 6.71 42.56 -10.50
CA ARG A 20 6.36 42.98 -11.87
C ARG A 20 7.53 43.49 -12.69
N LYS A 21 8.74 42.90 -12.60
CA LYS A 21 9.87 43.20 -13.52
C LYS A 21 10.81 42.02 -13.64
N PHE A 22 10.40 40.96 -14.31
CA PHE A 22 11.30 39.94 -14.81
C PHE A 22 10.74 39.29 -16.08
N LEU A 23 10.38 40.11 -17.05
CA LEU A 23 10.08 39.71 -18.41
C LEU A 23 10.49 40.89 -19.29
N GLU A 24 11.70 40.84 -19.83
CA GLU A 24 12.15 41.50 -21.05
C GLU A 24 13.67 41.43 -21.11
N ARG A 25 14.14 40.83 -22.17
CA ARG A 25 15.49 40.80 -22.78
C ARG A 25 16.08 39.38 -22.78
N SER A 26 15.92 38.71 -23.94
CA SER A 26 17.04 38.60 -24.91
C SER A 26 16.53 37.91 -26.18
N VAL A 27 16.38 38.69 -27.23
CA VAL A 27 16.35 38.29 -28.65
C VAL A 27 17.68 38.73 -29.22
N ALA A 28 18.46 37.79 -29.77
CA ALA A 28 19.46 38.03 -30.79
C ALA A 28 19.96 36.68 -31.32
N THR A 29 19.51 36.26 -32.48
CA THR A 29 20.20 36.18 -33.79
C THR A 29 21.45 35.30 -33.85
N SER A 30 21.40 34.23 -34.66
CA SER A 30 22.32 33.93 -35.73
C SER A 30 22.01 32.62 -36.43
N SER A 31 21.57 32.71 -37.62
CA SER A 31 22.24 32.37 -38.91
C SER A 31 22.14 30.92 -39.35
N ALA A 32 21.41 30.79 -40.47
CA ALA A 32 21.28 29.63 -41.33
C ALA A 32 22.60 29.19 -41.95
N ALA A 33 22.80 27.89 -42.03
CA ALA A 33 23.68 27.28 -43.02
C ALA A 33 22.89 26.16 -43.73
N LEU A 34 22.50 26.45 -44.97
CA LEU A 34 22.00 25.45 -45.93
C LEU A 34 23.16 24.57 -46.33
N ILE A 35 23.02 23.26 -46.19
CA ILE A 35 23.78 22.28 -46.98
C ILE A 35 22.74 21.43 -47.72
N ALA A 36 22.73 21.66 -49.05
CA ALA A 36 22.04 20.82 -50.02
C ALA A 36 22.77 19.48 -50.16
N ALA A 37 22.11 18.38 -49.90
CA ALA A 37 22.58 17.05 -50.31
C ALA A 37 21.50 16.38 -51.16
N THR A 38 21.93 16.01 -52.33
CA THR A 38 21.26 15.47 -53.51
C THR A 38 20.43 14.21 -53.20
N VAL A 39 19.19 14.25 -53.70
CA VAL A 39 18.23 13.14 -53.74
C VAL A 39 18.64 12.14 -54.83
N ASN A 40 18.74 10.86 -54.45
CA ASN A 40 18.78 9.74 -55.40
C ASN A 40 17.49 8.95 -55.28
N PRO A 41 16.63 8.79 -56.30
CA PRO A 41 15.41 8.04 -56.22
C PRO A 41 15.64 6.58 -56.63
N ALA A 42 15.54 5.66 -55.67
CA ALA A 42 15.42 4.24 -56.02
C ALA A 42 14.50 3.52 -55.05
N ALA A 43 13.43 3.01 -55.61
CA ALA A 43 12.58 1.90 -55.17
C ALA A 43 11.70 2.12 -53.92
N ALA A 44 10.50 2.62 -54.20
CA ALA A 44 9.32 2.36 -53.37
C ALA A 44 8.95 0.89 -53.46
N GLN A 45 9.16 0.15 -52.38
CA GLN A 45 8.50 -1.14 -52.18
C GLN A 45 7.34 -0.92 -51.18
N GLU A 46 6.12 -1.02 -51.71
CA GLU A 46 4.91 -1.02 -50.91
C GLU A 46 4.90 -2.25 -49.98
N SER A 47 5.10 -2.01 -48.67
CA SER A 47 4.82 -3.02 -47.65
C SER A 47 3.35 -2.92 -47.25
N LYS A 48 2.61 -3.94 -47.66
CA LYS A 48 1.24 -4.24 -47.24
C LYS A 48 1.09 -4.15 -45.72
N PRO A 49 0.03 -3.54 -45.18
CA PRO A 49 -0.18 -3.55 -43.73
C PRO A 49 -0.48 -4.96 -43.25
N ALA A 50 0.32 -5.45 -42.32
CA ALA A 50 0.06 -6.72 -41.65
C ALA A 50 -1.24 -6.59 -40.85
N ALA A 51 -2.11 -7.55 -41.06
CA ALA A 51 -3.40 -7.68 -40.43
C ALA A 51 -3.29 -7.65 -38.91
N ALA A 52 -4.26 -6.95 -38.30
CA ALA A 52 -4.49 -6.83 -36.87
C ALA A 52 -4.29 -8.17 -36.15
N SER A 53 -3.35 -8.18 -35.22
CA SER A 53 -3.22 -9.22 -34.22
C SER A 53 -4.48 -9.20 -33.35
N GLY A 54 -5.24 -10.27 -33.39
CA GLY A 54 -6.42 -10.46 -32.57
C GLY A 54 -6.08 -10.22 -31.10
N GLN A 55 -6.84 -9.36 -30.46
CA GLN A 55 -6.91 -9.29 -29.01
C GLN A 55 -7.29 -10.67 -28.49
N ALA A 56 -6.33 -11.39 -27.95
CA ALA A 56 -6.61 -12.53 -27.10
C ALA A 56 -7.39 -12.00 -25.89
N LYS A 57 -8.70 -12.17 -25.91
CA LYS A 57 -9.52 -12.13 -24.71
C LYS A 57 -8.99 -13.26 -23.83
N THR A 58 -8.14 -12.92 -22.86
CA THR A 58 -7.86 -13.82 -21.76
C THR A 58 -9.18 -13.96 -21.01
N ASP A 59 -9.84 -15.10 -21.20
CA ASP A 59 -10.94 -15.53 -20.36
C ASP A 59 -10.39 -15.58 -18.94
N ALA A 60 -10.63 -14.53 -18.17
CA ALA A 60 -10.32 -14.48 -16.76
C ALA A 60 -11.17 -15.58 -16.12
N LYS A 61 -10.53 -16.71 -15.81
CA LYS A 61 -11.17 -17.83 -15.12
C LYS A 61 -11.77 -17.28 -13.84
N ALA A 62 -13.09 -17.32 -13.70
CA ALA A 62 -13.79 -16.79 -12.55
C ALA A 62 -13.13 -17.35 -11.27
N VAL A 63 -12.70 -16.46 -10.37
CA VAL A 63 -12.08 -16.85 -9.11
C VAL A 63 -13.16 -17.52 -8.25
N VAL A 64 -13.02 -18.82 -8.00
CA VAL A 64 -13.90 -19.53 -7.09
C VAL A 64 -13.45 -19.22 -5.67
N LEU A 65 -14.26 -18.43 -4.97
CA LEU A 65 -14.05 -18.08 -3.56
C LEU A 65 -14.56 -19.22 -2.67
N THR A 66 -13.82 -19.59 -1.65
CA THR A 66 -14.09 -20.75 -0.77
C THR A 66 -14.38 -20.38 0.68
N GLY A 67 -14.10 -19.13 1.07
CA GLY A 67 -14.43 -18.62 2.40
C GLY A 67 -15.86 -18.11 2.50
N GLU A 68 -16.20 -17.54 3.63
CA GLU A 68 -17.54 -17.06 3.96
C GLU A 68 -17.53 -15.61 4.46
N MET A 69 -18.65 -14.91 4.29
CA MET A 69 -18.83 -13.60 4.91
C MET A 69 -19.29 -13.76 6.37
N VAL A 70 -18.55 -13.12 7.26
CA VAL A 70 -18.83 -13.07 8.70
C VAL A 70 -18.94 -11.63 9.17
N GLN A 71 -19.33 -11.43 10.42
CA GLN A 71 -19.30 -10.13 11.08
C GLN A 71 -18.76 -10.25 12.49
N PHE A 72 -18.03 -9.25 12.96
CA PHE A 72 -17.60 -9.16 14.35
C PHE A 72 -17.84 -7.75 14.90
N LYS A 73 -18.03 -7.65 16.20
CA LYS A 73 -18.31 -6.37 16.87
C LYS A 73 -17.02 -5.62 17.16
N SER A 74 -16.99 -4.32 16.83
CA SER A 74 -15.94 -3.37 17.23
C SER A 74 -16.58 -2.09 17.75
N GLY A 75 -16.52 -1.88 19.06
CA GLY A 75 -17.35 -0.87 19.71
C GLY A 75 -18.84 -1.16 19.47
N GLU A 76 -19.57 -0.19 18.97
CA GLU A 76 -21.02 -0.34 18.67
C GLU A 76 -21.27 -0.79 17.20
N MET A 77 -20.24 -0.97 16.39
CA MET A 77 -20.39 -1.32 14.97
C MET A 77 -20.10 -2.80 14.72
N MET A 78 -20.90 -3.40 13.83
CA MET A 78 -20.61 -4.70 13.24
C MET A 78 -19.74 -4.51 12.00
N ILE A 79 -18.55 -5.12 12.01
CA ILE A 79 -17.59 -5.04 10.91
C ILE A 79 -17.76 -6.29 10.04
N PRO A 80 -18.21 -6.15 8.78
CA PRO A 80 -18.23 -7.26 7.85
C PRO A 80 -16.80 -7.70 7.51
N ALA A 81 -16.58 -9.00 7.40
CA ALA A 81 -15.29 -9.56 7.05
C ALA A 81 -15.46 -10.81 6.20
N TYR A 82 -14.43 -11.14 5.43
CA TYR A 82 -14.32 -12.43 4.75
C TYR A 82 -13.42 -13.35 5.56
N LEU A 83 -13.90 -14.51 5.92
CA LEU A 83 -13.18 -15.52 6.68
C LEU A 83 -12.93 -16.74 5.82
N SER A 84 -11.68 -17.12 5.68
CA SER A 84 -11.26 -18.32 4.97
C SER A 84 -10.57 -19.29 5.95
N HIS A 85 -11.04 -20.52 5.98
CA HIS A 85 -10.59 -21.54 6.93
C HIS A 85 -9.49 -22.41 6.34
N ALA A 86 -8.43 -22.62 7.12
CA ALA A 86 -7.44 -23.65 6.83
C ALA A 86 -8.07 -25.05 6.93
N LYS A 87 -7.54 -26.00 6.13
CA LYS A 87 -8.01 -27.39 6.16
C LYS A 87 -7.67 -28.15 7.46
N GLN A 88 -6.66 -27.68 8.18
CA GLN A 88 -6.21 -28.28 9.43
C GLN A 88 -7.26 -28.07 10.54
N LYS A 89 -7.39 -29.05 11.43
CA LYS A 89 -8.32 -28.97 12.57
C LYS A 89 -8.06 -27.74 13.46
N LYS A 90 -6.79 -27.34 13.57
CA LYS A 90 -6.37 -26.08 14.22
C LYS A 90 -5.21 -25.48 13.40
N ALA A 91 -5.28 -24.19 13.13
CA ALA A 91 -4.30 -23.43 12.39
C ALA A 91 -4.13 -22.02 12.97
N PRO A 92 -2.97 -21.38 12.81
CA PRO A 92 -2.78 -20.00 13.25
C PRO A 92 -3.67 -19.02 12.48
N GLY A 93 -3.90 -17.85 13.09
CA GLY A 93 -4.73 -16.78 12.52
C GLY A 93 -3.91 -15.73 11.77
N VAL A 94 -4.42 -15.26 10.63
CA VAL A 94 -3.87 -14.14 9.88
C VAL A 94 -4.94 -13.06 9.68
N LEU A 95 -4.62 -11.84 10.08
CA LEU A 95 -5.41 -10.65 9.75
C LEU A 95 -4.93 -10.09 8.41
N LEU A 96 -5.78 -10.14 7.39
CA LEU A 96 -5.51 -9.64 6.05
C LEU A 96 -6.15 -8.27 5.85
N ILE A 97 -5.36 -7.26 5.50
CA ILE A 97 -5.80 -5.88 5.42
C ILE A 97 -5.77 -5.42 3.97
N HIS A 98 -6.94 -5.01 3.46
CA HIS A 98 -7.18 -4.70 2.06
C HIS A 98 -6.54 -3.38 1.59
N GLU A 99 -6.42 -3.24 0.28
CA GLU A 99 -6.02 -2.01 -0.42
C GLU A 99 -7.14 -0.95 -0.39
N VAL A 100 -6.89 0.21 -0.99
CA VAL A 100 -7.91 1.26 -1.20
C VAL A 100 -9.12 0.81 -2.03
N PHE A 101 -9.05 -0.35 -2.66
CA PHE A 101 -10.15 -0.96 -3.42
C PHE A 101 -11.16 -1.73 -2.55
N GLY A 102 -10.93 -1.80 -1.23
CA GLY A 102 -11.81 -2.47 -0.28
C GLY A 102 -11.70 -4.00 -0.29
N LEU A 103 -12.68 -4.64 0.32
CA LEU A 103 -12.79 -6.10 0.40
C LEU A 103 -13.35 -6.67 -0.91
N ASN A 104 -12.57 -6.57 -1.98
CA ASN A 104 -12.91 -7.09 -3.31
C ASN A 104 -12.49 -8.55 -3.49
N ASP A 105 -12.79 -9.13 -4.66
CA ASP A 105 -12.50 -10.55 -4.92
C ASP A 105 -11.00 -10.85 -4.97
N HIS A 106 -10.15 -9.89 -5.33
CA HIS A 106 -8.70 -10.05 -5.24
C HIS A 106 -8.26 -10.29 -3.80
N ILE A 107 -8.69 -9.47 -2.85
CA ILE A 107 -8.38 -9.63 -1.42
C ILE A 107 -8.96 -10.94 -0.85
N LYS A 108 -10.20 -11.28 -1.21
CA LYS A 108 -10.80 -12.57 -0.82
C LYS A 108 -10.01 -13.75 -1.36
N SER A 109 -9.53 -13.66 -2.62
CA SER A 109 -8.69 -14.71 -3.20
C SER A 109 -7.36 -14.89 -2.46
N ILE A 110 -6.76 -13.80 -1.97
CA ILE A 110 -5.56 -13.86 -1.12
C ILE A 110 -5.87 -14.57 0.21
N ALA A 111 -7.03 -14.28 0.83
CA ALA A 111 -7.46 -14.99 2.03
C ALA A 111 -7.58 -16.51 1.79
N ASP A 112 -8.20 -16.90 0.70
CA ASP A 112 -8.33 -18.31 0.32
C ASP A 112 -6.99 -18.96 -0.02
N ARG A 113 -6.06 -18.22 -0.63
CA ARG A 113 -4.70 -18.70 -0.87
C ARG A 113 -3.96 -18.95 0.44
N LEU A 114 -4.04 -18.02 1.41
CA LEU A 114 -3.47 -18.20 2.74
C LEU A 114 -4.10 -19.37 3.49
N ALA A 115 -5.42 -19.57 3.35
CA ALA A 115 -6.10 -20.71 3.96
C ALA A 115 -5.63 -22.06 3.39
N ARG A 116 -5.39 -22.15 2.08
CA ARG A 116 -4.79 -23.33 1.45
C ARG A 116 -3.38 -23.62 1.95
N GLU A 117 -2.63 -22.56 2.34
CA GLU A 117 -1.29 -22.65 2.92
C GLU A 117 -1.28 -22.95 4.43
N GLY A 118 -2.47 -23.10 5.04
CA GLY A 118 -2.63 -23.52 6.42
C GLY A 118 -2.84 -22.39 7.43
N PHE A 119 -3.39 -21.25 7.02
CA PHE A 119 -3.65 -20.11 7.91
C PHE A 119 -5.14 -19.76 7.89
N ASN A 120 -5.82 -19.74 9.05
CA ASN A 120 -7.16 -19.16 9.14
C ASN A 120 -7.06 -17.66 8.91
N THR A 121 -7.70 -17.14 7.87
CA THR A 121 -7.49 -15.77 7.42
C THR A 121 -8.78 -14.96 7.51
N LEU A 122 -8.73 -13.85 8.25
CA LEU A 122 -9.82 -12.88 8.38
C LEU A 122 -9.45 -11.60 7.64
N ALA A 123 -10.30 -11.17 6.70
CA ALA A 123 -10.16 -9.93 5.94
C ALA A 123 -11.33 -8.98 6.24
N PRO A 124 -11.19 -8.05 7.20
CA PRO A 124 -12.22 -7.06 7.52
C PRO A 124 -12.45 -6.05 6.40
N ASN A 125 -13.68 -5.54 6.28
CA ASN A 125 -14.02 -4.42 5.42
C ASN A 125 -14.01 -3.11 6.22
N PHE A 126 -12.91 -2.38 6.18
CA PHE A 126 -12.76 -1.11 6.91
C PHE A 126 -13.57 0.04 6.31
N PHE A 127 -14.05 -0.08 5.07
CA PHE A 127 -14.84 0.98 4.44
C PHE A 127 -16.22 1.20 5.07
N VAL A 128 -16.67 0.32 5.97
CA VAL A 128 -17.86 0.60 6.80
C VAL A 128 -17.65 1.79 7.75
N ARG A 129 -16.39 2.22 7.95
CA ARG A 129 -16.01 3.39 8.75
C ARG A 129 -15.79 4.65 7.91
N ALA A 130 -15.76 4.53 6.59
CA ALA A 130 -15.59 5.69 5.72
C ALA A 130 -16.80 6.63 5.82
N ALA A 131 -16.55 7.95 5.79
CA ALA A 131 -17.60 8.95 5.80
C ALA A 131 -18.53 8.82 4.59
N GLU A 132 -17.98 8.37 3.45
CA GLU A 132 -18.70 8.05 2.23
C GLU A 132 -18.27 6.67 1.73
N PRO A 133 -19.18 5.87 1.14
CA PRO A 133 -18.80 4.59 0.57
C PRO A 133 -17.78 4.78 -0.56
N PRO A 134 -16.82 3.84 -0.75
CA PRO A 134 -15.91 3.92 -1.87
C PRO A 134 -16.70 3.87 -3.19
N PRO A 135 -16.21 4.55 -4.25
CA PRO A 135 -16.85 4.54 -5.55
C PRO A 135 -16.89 3.10 -6.11
N LYS A 136 -17.94 2.80 -6.89
CA LYS A 136 -18.03 1.50 -7.59
C LYS A 136 -17.00 1.39 -8.72
N ASP A 137 -16.63 2.53 -9.30
CA ASP A 137 -15.59 2.60 -10.33
C ASP A 137 -14.21 2.64 -9.68
N ALA A 138 -13.49 1.51 -9.80
CA ALA A 138 -12.13 1.38 -9.29
C ALA A 138 -11.10 2.25 -10.03
N SER A 139 -11.45 2.90 -11.14
CA SER A 139 -10.59 3.85 -11.85
C SER A 139 -10.56 5.23 -11.19
N ASP A 140 -11.59 5.61 -10.41
CA ASP A 140 -11.60 6.88 -9.66
C ASP A 140 -10.71 6.78 -8.40
N MET A 141 -9.40 6.81 -8.64
CA MET A 141 -8.40 6.76 -7.58
C MET A 141 -8.49 7.93 -6.60
N ALA A 142 -9.01 9.09 -7.04
CA ALA A 142 -9.16 10.25 -6.17
C ALA A 142 -10.29 10.02 -5.15
N ALA A 143 -11.43 9.52 -5.59
CA ALA A 143 -12.54 9.18 -4.69
C ALA A 143 -12.19 8.01 -3.76
N LEU A 144 -11.52 6.96 -4.27
CA LEU A 144 -11.03 5.86 -3.44
C LEU A 144 -10.10 6.34 -2.31
N ARG A 145 -9.16 7.23 -2.64
CA ARG A 145 -8.26 7.82 -1.63
C ARG A 145 -9.00 8.70 -0.64
N ARG A 146 -9.99 9.49 -1.07
CA ARG A 146 -10.82 10.29 -0.14
C ARG A 146 -11.57 9.39 0.83
N ALA A 147 -12.25 8.35 0.33
CA ALA A 147 -12.96 7.40 1.17
C ALA A 147 -12.00 6.73 2.18
N ALA A 148 -10.83 6.25 1.73
CA ALA A 148 -9.82 5.65 2.60
C ALA A 148 -9.29 6.62 3.65
N SER A 149 -9.02 7.88 3.27
CA SER A 149 -8.50 8.91 4.18
C SER A 149 -9.54 9.42 5.18
N SER A 150 -10.82 9.18 4.95
CA SER A 150 -11.90 9.53 5.88
C SER A 150 -12.04 8.55 7.06
N ILE A 151 -11.37 7.40 7.01
CA ILE A 151 -11.38 6.43 8.10
C ILE A 151 -10.42 6.93 9.19
N PRO A 152 -10.90 7.22 10.41
CA PRO A 152 -10.01 7.63 11.49
C PRO A 152 -9.02 6.52 11.85
N ASN A 153 -7.76 6.88 11.96
CA ASN A 153 -6.67 5.90 12.11
C ASN A 153 -6.80 5.07 13.41
N ASP A 154 -7.15 5.73 14.51
CA ASP A 154 -7.37 5.07 15.79
C ASP A 154 -8.57 4.10 15.77
N VAL A 155 -9.60 4.42 14.97
CA VAL A 155 -10.76 3.55 14.77
C VAL A 155 -10.36 2.32 13.95
N ALA A 156 -9.58 2.50 12.87
CA ALA A 156 -9.08 1.38 12.08
C ALA A 156 -8.21 0.43 12.93
N ILE A 157 -7.36 0.96 13.79
CA ILE A 157 -6.54 0.15 14.72
C ILE A 157 -7.42 -0.63 15.71
N LYS A 158 -8.45 0.00 16.27
CA LYS A 158 -9.43 -0.68 17.14
C LYS A 158 -10.17 -1.81 16.42
N ASP A 159 -10.58 -1.57 15.17
CA ASP A 159 -11.25 -2.59 14.36
C ASP A 159 -10.31 -3.77 14.04
N MET A 160 -9.02 -3.51 13.77
CA MET A 160 -8.03 -4.56 13.59
C MET A 160 -7.80 -5.38 14.85
N GLN A 161 -7.71 -4.73 16.02
CA GLN A 161 -7.62 -5.44 17.30
C GLN A 161 -8.87 -6.28 17.55
N ALA A 162 -10.07 -5.74 17.31
CA ALA A 162 -11.33 -6.49 17.43
C ALA A 162 -11.37 -7.69 16.46
N GLY A 163 -10.80 -7.55 15.24
CA GLY A 163 -10.65 -8.68 14.31
C GLY A 163 -9.71 -9.77 14.84
N LEU A 164 -8.59 -9.41 15.47
CA LEU A 164 -7.72 -10.36 16.16
C LEU A 164 -8.44 -11.03 17.32
N ASP A 165 -9.21 -10.28 18.12
CA ASP A 165 -9.98 -10.82 19.23
C ASP A 165 -11.08 -11.76 18.74
N TYR A 166 -11.74 -11.44 17.62
CA TYR A 166 -12.67 -12.35 16.97
C TYR A 166 -11.99 -13.67 16.56
N LEU A 167 -10.82 -13.61 15.93
CA LEU A 167 -10.04 -14.81 15.57
C LEU A 167 -9.73 -15.68 16.80
N LYS A 168 -9.47 -15.09 17.98
CA LYS A 168 -9.22 -15.80 19.24
C LYS A 168 -10.45 -16.60 19.72
N THR A 169 -11.66 -16.19 19.34
CA THR A 169 -12.90 -16.89 19.72
C THR A 169 -13.16 -18.17 18.92
N LEU A 170 -12.51 -18.31 17.76
CA LEU A 170 -12.76 -19.42 16.84
C LEU A 170 -12.04 -20.69 17.31
N LYS A 171 -12.79 -21.78 17.45
CA LYS A 171 -12.29 -23.07 18.00
C LYS A 171 -11.18 -23.71 17.15
N ASN A 172 -11.18 -23.45 15.85
CA ASN A 172 -10.19 -23.95 14.89
C ASN A 172 -8.99 -23.03 14.72
N VAL A 173 -8.90 -21.92 15.46
CA VAL A 173 -7.76 -21.00 15.41
C VAL A 173 -6.83 -21.27 16.59
N GLN A 174 -5.53 -21.42 16.30
CA GLN A 174 -4.48 -21.45 17.32
C GLN A 174 -4.21 -20.01 17.81
N PRO A 175 -3.86 -19.79 19.08
CA PRO A 175 -3.61 -18.46 19.63
C PRO A 175 -2.25 -17.88 19.20
N ARG A 176 -1.98 -17.89 17.90
CA ARG A 176 -0.82 -17.30 17.24
C ARG A 176 -1.29 -16.54 16.02
N PHE A 177 -0.94 -15.26 15.97
CA PHE A 177 -1.50 -14.35 14.98
C PHE A 177 -0.39 -13.60 14.25
N ALA A 178 -0.64 -13.32 12.98
CA ALA A 178 0.13 -12.40 12.18
C ALA A 178 -0.81 -11.46 11.40
N SER A 179 -0.25 -10.36 10.88
CA SER A 179 -0.96 -9.52 9.94
C SER A 179 -0.24 -9.48 8.59
N VAL A 180 -1.02 -9.24 7.53
CA VAL A 180 -0.51 -8.88 6.21
C VAL A 180 -1.43 -7.83 5.60
N GLY A 181 -0.85 -6.85 4.97
CA GLY A 181 -1.63 -5.80 4.32
C GLY A 181 -0.96 -5.27 3.07
N PHE A 182 -1.80 -4.74 2.18
CA PHE A 182 -1.43 -4.27 0.86
C PHE A 182 -1.77 -2.79 0.69
N CYS A 183 -0.87 -1.96 0.15
CA CYS A 183 -1.06 -0.53 -0.07
C CYS A 183 -1.43 0.19 1.26
N MET A 184 -2.62 0.77 1.36
CA MET A 184 -3.19 1.29 2.60
C MET A 184 -3.11 0.24 3.71
N GLY A 185 -3.53 -0.99 3.42
CA GLY A 185 -3.47 -2.11 4.36
C GLY A 185 -2.05 -2.48 4.79
N GLY A 186 -1.06 -2.30 3.93
CA GLY A 186 0.36 -2.45 4.29
C GLY A 186 0.78 -1.46 5.37
N GLY A 187 0.33 -0.21 5.24
CA GLY A 187 0.51 0.80 6.29
C GLY A 187 -0.20 0.44 7.59
N TYR A 188 -1.40 -0.10 7.51
CA TYR A 188 -2.14 -0.57 8.68
C TYR A 188 -1.52 -1.83 9.31
N SER A 189 -0.98 -2.76 8.51
CA SER A 189 -0.24 -3.92 9.05
C SER A 189 0.99 -3.49 9.84
N TYR A 190 1.69 -2.44 9.40
CA TYR A 190 2.75 -1.83 10.19
C TYR A 190 2.23 -1.18 11.47
N GLN A 191 1.15 -0.40 11.39
CA GLN A 191 0.61 0.30 12.55
C GLN A 191 0.07 -0.66 13.61
N ILE A 192 -0.67 -1.72 13.24
CA ILE A 192 -1.15 -2.68 14.25
C ILE A 192 0.02 -3.38 14.96
N ALA A 193 1.15 -3.61 14.27
CA ALA A 193 2.36 -4.14 14.89
C ALA A 193 3.01 -3.21 15.91
N THR A 194 2.60 -1.92 15.95
CA THR A 194 3.06 -0.96 16.96
C THR A 194 2.06 -0.77 18.11
N HIS A 195 0.84 -1.27 17.97
CA HIS A 195 -0.25 -1.05 18.94
C HIS A 195 -0.65 -2.31 19.71
N THR A 196 -0.26 -3.50 19.27
CA THR A 196 -0.57 -4.76 19.97
C THR A 196 0.65 -5.64 20.18
N LYS A 197 0.62 -6.48 21.20
CA LYS A 197 1.60 -7.55 21.43
C LYS A 197 1.07 -8.92 20.99
N ASP A 198 -0.11 -8.97 20.42
CA ASP A 198 -0.76 -10.22 20.00
C ASP A 198 -0.14 -10.81 18.74
N LEU A 199 0.61 -10.01 17.97
CA LEU A 199 1.20 -10.44 16.71
C LEU A 199 2.57 -11.09 16.90
N ALA A 200 2.73 -12.28 16.33
CA ALA A 200 4.02 -12.94 16.18
C ALA A 200 4.84 -12.42 14.99
N GLY A 201 4.20 -11.66 14.08
CA GLY A 201 4.83 -10.99 12.96
C GLY A 201 3.85 -10.20 12.11
N ALA A 202 4.36 -9.22 11.36
CA ALA A 202 3.57 -8.40 10.46
C ALA A 202 4.25 -8.28 9.09
N VAL A 203 3.45 -8.38 8.02
CA VAL A 203 3.91 -8.31 6.64
C VAL A 203 3.33 -7.06 5.96
N ILE A 204 4.21 -6.30 5.33
CA ILE A 204 3.93 -5.01 4.72
C ILE A 204 4.18 -5.13 3.21
N PHE A 205 3.14 -4.96 2.39
CA PHE A 205 3.28 -4.79 0.96
C PHE A 205 3.06 -3.32 0.60
N TYR A 206 4.10 -2.66 0.11
CA TYR A 206 4.08 -1.27 -0.38
C TYR A 206 3.21 -0.32 0.45
N GLY A 207 3.31 -0.42 1.78
CA GLY A 207 2.58 0.40 2.76
C GLY A 207 3.45 1.54 3.31
N ARG A 208 2.82 2.64 3.70
CA ARG A 208 3.51 3.74 4.39
C ARG A 208 3.97 3.31 5.78
N THR A 209 5.18 3.68 6.15
CA THR A 209 5.82 3.29 7.41
C THR A 209 6.37 4.53 8.15
N PRO A 210 5.50 5.30 8.85
CA PRO A 210 5.91 6.45 9.64
C PRO A 210 7.05 6.11 10.61
N LEU A 211 8.16 6.85 10.55
CA LEU A 211 9.39 6.53 11.30
C LEU A 211 9.22 6.73 12.80
N GLU A 212 8.35 7.66 13.21
CA GLU A 212 8.02 7.96 14.62
C GLU A 212 7.41 6.76 15.35
N LEU A 213 6.85 5.78 14.61
CA LEU A 213 6.27 4.57 15.20
C LEU A 213 7.30 3.43 15.36
N VAL A 214 8.50 3.55 14.81
CA VAL A 214 9.53 2.49 14.88
C VAL A 214 9.84 2.04 16.32
N PRO A 215 9.96 2.94 17.31
CA PRO A 215 10.24 2.49 18.68
C PRO A 215 9.16 1.56 19.27
N GLN A 216 7.89 1.72 18.84
CA GLN A 216 6.75 0.94 19.34
C GLN A 216 6.58 -0.44 18.65
N VAL A 217 7.32 -0.73 17.59
CA VAL A 217 7.23 -2.04 16.90
C VAL A 217 7.44 -3.17 17.90
N SER A 218 6.45 -4.06 18.00
CA SER A 218 6.37 -5.11 19.04
C SER A 218 6.67 -6.52 18.53
N CYS A 219 6.72 -6.73 17.20
CA CYS A 219 6.95 -8.02 16.57
C CYS A 219 7.89 -7.89 15.36
N PRO A 220 8.48 -8.99 14.86
CA PRO A 220 9.24 -9.01 13.61
C PRO A 220 8.42 -8.52 12.42
N LEU A 221 9.07 -7.80 11.50
CA LEU A 221 8.48 -7.27 10.28
C LEU A 221 9.05 -7.91 9.03
N LEU A 222 8.21 -8.12 8.01
CA LEU A 222 8.60 -8.43 6.64
C LEU A 222 8.09 -7.32 5.73
N GLY A 223 8.98 -6.61 5.02
CA GLY A 223 8.62 -5.53 4.12
C GLY A 223 8.90 -5.87 2.65
N ASN A 224 7.92 -5.60 1.78
CA ASN A 224 7.98 -5.83 0.34
C ASN A 224 7.62 -4.52 -0.37
N PHE A 225 8.59 -3.88 -1.02
CA PHE A 225 8.44 -2.57 -1.65
C PHE A 225 8.90 -2.60 -3.10
N GLY A 226 8.34 -1.74 -3.94
CA GLY A 226 8.73 -1.62 -5.33
C GLY A 226 9.76 -0.51 -5.55
N GLU A 227 10.75 -0.75 -6.41
CA GLU A 227 11.76 0.27 -6.79
C GLU A 227 11.14 1.47 -7.51
N LEU A 228 10.10 1.22 -8.34
CA LEU A 228 9.42 2.24 -9.13
C LEU A 228 8.13 2.75 -8.45
N ASP A 229 8.04 2.62 -7.12
CA ASP A 229 6.91 3.16 -6.35
C ASP A 229 7.10 4.67 -6.14
N GLY A 230 6.37 5.49 -6.92
CA GLY A 230 6.43 6.95 -6.80
C GLY A 230 5.83 7.51 -5.49
N GLY A 231 5.06 6.71 -4.75
CA GLY A 231 4.48 7.10 -3.46
C GLY A 231 5.34 6.72 -2.25
N ILE A 232 6.18 5.69 -2.41
CA ILE A 232 7.10 5.17 -1.38
C ILE A 232 8.45 4.88 -2.07
N PRO A 233 9.24 5.90 -2.38
CA PRO A 233 10.48 5.74 -3.13
C PRO A 233 11.53 4.97 -2.32
N PRO A 234 12.52 4.32 -2.98
CA PRO A 234 13.55 3.50 -2.36
C PRO A 234 14.29 4.14 -1.19
N GLU A 235 14.50 5.46 -1.24
CA GLU A 235 15.17 6.23 -0.19
C GLU A 235 14.38 6.17 1.13
N LYS A 236 13.04 6.28 1.05
CA LYS A 236 12.17 6.18 2.23
C LYS A 236 12.14 4.77 2.80
N VAL A 237 12.24 3.75 1.96
CA VAL A 237 12.33 2.36 2.41
C VAL A 237 13.66 2.10 3.10
N LYS A 238 14.76 2.64 2.59
CA LYS A 238 16.09 2.55 3.22
C LYS A 238 16.12 3.28 4.57
N GLU A 239 15.57 4.51 4.64
CA GLU A 239 15.44 5.26 5.91
C GLU A 239 14.67 4.44 6.96
N PHE A 240 13.60 3.76 6.54
CA PHE A 240 12.81 2.89 7.44
C PHE A 240 13.62 1.68 7.92
N ASP A 241 14.32 0.98 7.02
CA ASP A 241 15.16 -0.17 7.36
C ASP A 241 16.30 0.23 8.33
N GLU A 242 16.95 1.36 8.09
CA GLU A 242 17.98 1.91 8.98
C GLU A 242 17.40 2.28 10.36
N ALA A 243 16.23 2.90 10.40
CA ALA A 243 15.55 3.24 11.66
C ALA A 243 15.20 1.98 12.47
N LEU A 244 14.71 0.92 11.82
CA LEU A 244 14.45 -0.37 12.46
C LEU A 244 15.72 -0.98 13.04
N LYS A 245 16.81 -1.01 12.28
CA LYS A 245 18.13 -1.50 12.72
C LYS A 245 18.65 -0.70 13.92
N LYS A 246 18.59 0.63 13.86
CA LYS A 246 19.01 1.52 14.93
C LYS A 246 18.19 1.30 16.22
N ALA A 247 16.91 1.00 16.08
CA ALA A 247 16.02 0.70 17.21
C ALA A 247 16.10 -0.76 17.69
N GLY A 248 16.98 -1.60 17.12
CA GLY A 248 17.13 -3.01 17.47
C GLY A 248 15.91 -3.87 17.12
N LYS A 249 15.11 -3.44 16.13
CA LYS A 249 13.93 -4.19 15.70
C LYS A 249 14.28 -5.27 14.68
N THR A 250 13.65 -6.42 14.78
CA THR A 250 13.82 -7.52 13.80
C THR A 250 12.99 -7.23 12.57
N ALA A 251 13.64 -7.11 11.42
CA ALA A 251 12.96 -6.87 10.15
C ALA A 251 13.74 -7.49 8.98
N ASP A 252 13.02 -7.86 7.92
CA ASP A 252 13.55 -8.27 6.62
C ASP A 252 12.85 -7.41 5.54
N ILE A 253 13.55 -6.38 5.06
CA ILE A 253 13.03 -5.39 4.12
C ILE A 253 13.62 -5.64 2.75
N LYS A 254 12.78 -5.79 1.71
CA LYS A 254 13.20 -5.99 0.32
C LYS A 254 12.55 -4.97 -0.60
N ILE A 255 13.38 -4.40 -1.49
CA ILE A 255 12.97 -3.56 -2.60
C ILE A 255 13.12 -4.40 -3.88
N TYR A 256 12.05 -4.51 -4.65
CA TYR A 256 11.99 -5.29 -5.88
C TYR A 256 12.29 -4.39 -7.09
N ALA A 257 13.35 -4.73 -7.82
CA ALA A 257 13.74 -4.02 -9.03
C ALA A 257 12.62 -4.01 -10.08
N GLY A 258 12.39 -2.87 -10.70
CA GLY A 258 11.37 -2.69 -11.74
C GLY A 258 9.91 -2.82 -11.27
N ALA A 259 9.65 -3.10 -9.98
CA ALA A 259 8.31 -3.22 -9.44
C ALA A 259 7.71 -1.85 -9.07
N LYS A 260 6.45 -1.64 -9.41
CA LYS A 260 5.67 -0.43 -9.09
C LYS A 260 4.87 -0.61 -7.79
N HIS A 261 4.21 0.48 -7.33
CA HIS A 261 3.18 0.37 -6.30
C HIS A 261 2.07 -0.58 -6.74
N GLY A 262 1.67 -1.53 -5.89
CA GLY A 262 0.63 -2.51 -6.24
C GLY A 262 1.14 -3.70 -7.06
N PHE A 263 2.45 -3.96 -7.10
CA PHE A 263 3.05 -5.01 -7.92
C PHE A 263 2.54 -6.43 -7.63
N PHE A 264 1.88 -6.65 -6.51
CA PHE A 264 1.30 -7.94 -6.15
C PHE A 264 -0.12 -8.15 -6.71
N ASN A 265 -0.79 -7.09 -7.14
CA ASN A 265 -2.20 -7.15 -7.57
C ASN A 265 -2.30 -7.58 -9.03
N ASP A 266 -2.59 -8.87 -9.27
CA ASP A 266 -2.73 -9.50 -10.59
C ASP A 266 -3.98 -9.07 -11.36
N THR A 267 -4.92 -8.34 -10.71
CA THR A 267 -6.07 -7.73 -11.39
C THR A 267 -5.73 -6.36 -12.00
N ARG A 268 -4.49 -5.88 -11.82
CA ARG A 268 -3.99 -4.60 -12.31
C ARG A 268 -2.73 -4.77 -13.18
N PRO A 269 -2.90 -5.16 -14.44
CA PRO A 269 -1.77 -5.51 -15.32
C PRO A 269 -0.75 -4.37 -15.50
N GLU A 270 -1.16 -3.10 -15.32
CA GLU A 270 -0.27 -1.94 -15.42
C GLU A 270 0.73 -1.80 -14.24
N ALA A 271 0.44 -2.47 -13.13
CA ALA A 271 1.27 -2.45 -11.91
C ALA A 271 1.85 -3.82 -11.57
N TYR A 272 1.18 -4.90 -11.98
CA TYR A 272 1.55 -6.26 -11.64
C TYR A 272 2.95 -6.63 -12.15
N ASN A 273 3.76 -7.18 -11.25
CA ASN A 273 5.07 -7.75 -11.58
C ASN A 273 5.08 -9.22 -11.09
N PRO A 274 4.96 -10.19 -12.00
CA PRO A 274 4.79 -11.60 -11.61
C PRO A 274 5.99 -12.17 -10.85
N GLU A 275 7.21 -11.77 -11.20
CA GLU A 275 8.42 -12.26 -10.52
C GLU A 275 8.51 -11.71 -9.10
N ALA A 276 8.33 -10.39 -8.93
CA ALA A 276 8.31 -9.75 -7.62
C ALA A 276 7.17 -10.30 -6.74
N ALA A 277 5.98 -10.51 -7.32
CA ALA A 277 4.83 -11.06 -6.61
C ALA A 277 5.07 -12.50 -6.14
N ALA A 278 5.65 -13.36 -6.98
CA ALA A 278 5.95 -14.75 -6.64
C ALA A 278 7.00 -14.85 -5.52
N ASP A 279 8.07 -14.05 -5.59
CA ASP A 279 9.09 -14.02 -4.55
C ASP A 279 8.53 -13.45 -3.24
N ALA A 280 7.81 -12.33 -3.28
CA ALA A 280 7.20 -11.72 -2.10
C ALA A 280 6.20 -12.67 -1.42
N TRP A 281 5.43 -13.45 -2.20
CA TRP A 281 4.55 -14.48 -1.67
C TRP A 281 5.31 -15.58 -0.97
N THR A 282 6.36 -16.11 -1.62
CA THR A 282 7.23 -17.15 -1.05
C THR A 282 7.86 -16.70 0.27
N ARG A 283 8.39 -15.46 0.31
CA ARG A 283 8.94 -14.85 1.53
C ARG A 283 7.89 -14.70 2.63
N THR A 284 6.68 -14.27 2.27
CA THR A 284 5.56 -14.14 3.22
C THR A 284 5.19 -15.48 3.84
N LEU A 285 5.05 -16.53 3.03
CA LEU A 285 4.72 -17.87 3.54
C LEU A 285 5.83 -18.43 4.43
N LYS A 286 7.10 -18.25 4.04
CA LYS A 286 8.25 -18.64 4.87
C LYS A 286 8.21 -17.91 6.21
N PHE A 287 8.03 -16.59 6.20
CA PHE A 287 7.96 -15.77 7.40
C PHE A 287 6.82 -16.23 8.33
N PHE A 288 5.62 -16.45 7.79
CA PHE A 288 4.51 -16.94 8.60
C PHE A 288 4.77 -18.33 9.19
N ARG A 289 5.32 -19.26 8.41
CA ARG A 289 5.68 -20.60 8.92
C ARG A 289 6.70 -20.54 10.04
N GLU A 290 7.66 -19.61 9.99
CA GLU A 290 8.66 -19.42 11.03
C GLU A 290 8.08 -18.75 12.29
N ARG A 291 7.23 -17.73 12.13
CA ARG A 291 6.70 -16.93 13.24
C ARG A 291 5.48 -17.56 13.91
N LEU A 292 4.69 -18.32 13.17
CA LEU A 292 3.44 -18.93 13.64
C LEU A 292 3.59 -20.42 14.00
N LYS A 293 4.80 -20.97 14.04
CA LYS A 293 5.05 -22.33 14.55
C LYS A 293 4.57 -22.46 16.00
N GLY A 294 3.81 -23.54 16.26
CA GLY A 294 3.34 -23.96 17.57
C GLY A 294 4.39 -24.73 18.31
#